data_8044f67abcce856af4a78d4ec6ab7bc6
#
_entry.id   8044f67abcce856af4a78d4ec6ab7bc6
#
_cell.length_a   1.000
_cell.length_b   1.000
_cell.length_c   1.000
_cell.angle_alpha   90.00
_cell.angle_beta   90.00
_cell.angle_gamma   90.00
#
_symmetry.space_group_name_H-M   'P 1'
#
loop_
_entity.id
_entity.type
_entity.pdbx_description
1 polymer ?
#
loop_
_entity_poly.entity_id
_entity_poly.type
_entity_poly.pdbx_seq_one_letter_code
_entity_poly.pdbx_strand_id
1 'polypeptide(L)'
;MADSNKYIDMSAKEALKLAKDKYLLLPDIQREYVWSMEDIEKLFESIVDGYPIGSCIFWKTNKKTLNAEKPNLYFFLREFKREESKNEKASEVFGEEGDYYIVLDGQQRITSLNIALYGSYTCYKGGRGRSKSDPKYWITRELYYNLDYYKNEEDEEKDDENPPKRFSFLTKEDANNGNYYKVKNILAFDDDRALLRELIKAGYEEIIQNDLCRLFSRIHSSGSDGIVHYYCISENTYDEALDIFVRVNSTGRKLSKSDLLFSTLIDGWKEGKENIENTLKSANSKGDSFSFSRDYLMRLLLVLADAPTNLKIESFDKKTIQKIRDDWKNLSKAFINMVETLVSIGLSDGFLTSYNATMPIVYFIYKGGKINSEGAKKEIRKFLSISMAKRLFGVASNDALRSTRAALQSYDCKKNPFVLSIFDSVTLTGNRTFKVEETDIDYWL
;
A
#
# COMPACT_ATOMS: atom_id res chain seq x y z
N MET A 1 4.42 -13.31 35.61
CA MET A 1 5.53 -12.92 34.73
C MET A 1 4.95 -12.77 33.36
N ALA A 2 5.19 -11.64 32.75
CA ALA A 2 4.53 -11.22 31.54
C ALA A 2 4.74 -12.20 30.39
N ASP A 3 3.72 -12.30 29.52
CA ASP A 3 3.74 -13.04 28.25
C ASP A 3 4.63 -12.33 27.21
N SER A 4 5.88 -12.04 27.59
CA SER A 4 6.82 -11.26 26.79
C SER A 4 7.65 -12.13 25.88
N ASN A 5 7.79 -11.68 24.62
CA ASN A 5 8.72 -12.23 23.63
C ASN A 5 8.56 -13.73 23.35
N LYS A 6 7.33 -14.20 23.13
CA LYS A 6 7.01 -15.59 22.79
C LYS A 6 5.95 -15.69 21.70
N TYR A 7 5.86 -16.87 21.08
CA TYR A 7 4.73 -17.21 20.23
C TYR A 7 3.50 -17.48 21.07
N ILE A 8 2.37 -16.93 20.65
CA ILE A 8 1.05 -17.09 21.25
C ILE A 8 0.07 -17.44 20.15
N ASP A 9 -0.88 -18.29 20.47
CA ASP A 9 -1.97 -18.68 19.59
C ASP A 9 -3.26 -18.01 20.04
N MET A 10 -3.99 -17.47 19.08
CA MET A 10 -5.27 -16.80 19.29
C MET A 10 -6.25 -17.29 18.23
N SER A 11 -7.53 -17.42 18.58
CA SER A 11 -8.54 -17.69 17.55
C SER A 11 -8.75 -16.46 16.65
N ALA A 12 -9.14 -16.70 15.41
CA ALA A 12 -9.53 -15.60 14.52
C ALA A 12 -10.68 -14.80 15.11
N LYS A 13 -11.66 -15.46 15.74
CA LYS A 13 -12.80 -14.83 16.43
C LYS A 13 -12.34 -13.86 17.52
N GLU A 14 -11.35 -14.25 18.34
CA GLU A 14 -10.77 -13.37 19.37
C GLU A 14 -10.03 -12.18 18.76
N ALA A 15 -9.17 -12.40 17.76
CA ALA A 15 -8.45 -11.33 17.08
C ALA A 15 -9.41 -10.31 16.45
N LEU A 16 -10.46 -10.78 15.78
CA LEU A 16 -11.46 -9.92 15.17
C LEU A 16 -12.37 -9.22 16.21
N LYS A 17 -12.61 -9.86 17.36
CA LYS A 17 -13.27 -9.21 18.49
C LYS A 17 -12.42 -8.06 19.04
N LEU A 18 -11.11 -8.27 19.23
CA LEU A 18 -10.19 -7.21 19.65
C LEU A 18 -10.16 -6.06 18.62
N ALA A 19 -10.20 -6.37 17.33
CA ALA A 19 -10.28 -5.35 16.28
C ALA A 19 -11.60 -4.55 16.35
N LYS A 20 -12.74 -5.23 16.54
CA LYS A 20 -14.06 -4.62 16.72
C LYS A 20 -14.12 -3.73 17.96
N ASP A 21 -13.58 -4.22 19.07
CA ASP A 21 -13.57 -3.54 20.37
C ASP A 21 -12.43 -2.49 20.47
N LYS A 22 -11.71 -2.25 19.37
CA LYS A 22 -10.66 -1.22 19.23
C LYS A 22 -9.39 -1.47 20.05
N TYR A 23 -9.13 -2.71 20.45
CA TYR A 23 -7.91 -3.12 21.14
C TYR A 23 -6.84 -3.71 20.20
N LEU A 24 -7.20 -4.08 18.96
CA LEU A 24 -6.26 -4.48 17.92
C LEU A 24 -6.18 -3.37 16.88
N LEU A 25 -4.99 -2.81 16.67
CA LEU A 25 -4.77 -1.60 15.89
C LEU A 25 -3.64 -1.80 14.86
N LEU A 26 -3.60 -0.90 13.89
CA LEU A 26 -2.58 -0.84 12.85
C LEU A 26 -1.69 0.38 13.04
N PRO A 27 -0.35 0.26 12.95
CA PRO A 27 0.55 1.41 12.96
C PRO A 27 0.57 2.09 11.59
N ASP A 28 0.98 3.35 11.57
CA ASP A 28 1.06 4.17 10.34
C ASP A 28 2.08 3.67 9.31
N ILE A 29 3.01 2.82 9.74
CA ILE A 29 4.04 2.21 8.89
C ILE A 29 3.51 1.19 7.89
N GLN A 30 2.26 0.78 8.03
CA GLN A 30 1.66 -0.26 7.21
C GLN A 30 1.20 0.30 5.86
N ARG A 31 1.38 -0.50 4.79
CA ARG A 31 0.79 -0.21 3.48
C ARG A 31 -0.72 -0.33 3.53
N GLU A 32 -1.40 0.38 2.65
CA GLU A 32 -2.84 0.20 2.45
C GLU A 32 -3.21 -1.26 2.15
N TYR A 33 -4.46 -1.60 2.40
CA TYR A 33 -4.96 -2.93 2.06
C TYR A 33 -5.02 -3.10 0.54
N VAL A 34 -4.41 -4.19 0.03
CA VAL A 34 -4.24 -4.41 -1.42
C VAL A 34 -4.74 -5.76 -1.92
N TRP A 35 -5.11 -6.69 -1.03
CA TRP A 35 -5.56 -8.02 -1.43
C TRP A 35 -6.85 -7.94 -2.25
N SER A 36 -6.91 -8.77 -3.29
CA SER A 36 -8.08 -8.95 -4.13
C SER A 36 -9.11 -9.90 -3.48
N MET A 37 -10.28 -10.02 -4.08
CA MET A 37 -11.26 -11.04 -3.67
C MET A 37 -10.67 -12.44 -3.81
N GLU A 38 -9.95 -12.71 -4.89
CA GLU A 38 -9.30 -13.99 -5.16
C GLU A 38 -8.23 -14.34 -4.11
N ASP A 39 -7.50 -13.34 -3.59
CA ASP A 39 -6.53 -13.56 -2.50
C ASP A 39 -7.24 -13.98 -1.20
N ILE A 40 -8.40 -13.38 -0.91
CA ILE A 40 -9.22 -13.75 0.24
C ILE A 40 -9.85 -15.14 0.05
N GLU A 41 -10.37 -15.44 -1.13
CA GLU A 41 -10.94 -16.76 -1.49
C GLU A 41 -9.90 -17.86 -1.24
N LYS A 42 -8.67 -17.70 -1.75
CA LYS A 42 -7.53 -18.61 -1.51
C LYS A 42 -7.12 -18.72 -0.05
N LEU A 43 -7.22 -17.62 0.71
CA LEU A 43 -6.98 -17.66 2.15
C LEU A 43 -7.98 -18.61 2.84
N PHE A 44 -9.27 -18.52 2.50
CA PHE A 44 -10.29 -19.37 3.10
C PHE A 44 -10.19 -20.84 2.64
N GLU A 45 -9.80 -21.11 1.39
CA GLU A 45 -9.44 -22.44 0.92
C GLU A 45 -8.29 -23.02 1.78
N SER A 46 -7.22 -22.25 1.97
CA SER A 46 -6.09 -22.66 2.81
C SER A 46 -6.49 -22.96 4.26
N ILE A 47 -7.44 -22.19 4.82
CA ILE A 47 -7.94 -22.41 6.19
C ILE A 47 -8.70 -23.72 6.29
N VAL A 48 -9.59 -24.03 5.34
CA VAL A 48 -10.35 -25.30 5.34
C VAL A 48 -9.42 -26.49 5.12
N ASP A 49 -8.45 -26.37 4.22
CA ASP A 49 -7.49 -27.44 3.92
C ASP A 49 -6.44 -27.62 5.01
N GLY A 50 -6.43 -26.74 6.01
CA GLY A 50 -5.50 -26.81 7.16
C GLY A 50 -4.09 -26.36 6.82
N TYR A 51 -3.90 -25.63 5.72
CA TYR A 51 -2.60 -25.07 5.37
C TYR A 51 -2.24 -23.89 6.29
N PRO A 52 -0.96 -23.73 6.65
CA PRO A 52 -0.53 -22.60 7.47
C PRO A 52 -0.68 -21.31 6.71
N ILE A 53 -1.35 -20.33 7.32
CA ILE A 53 -1.51 -18.98 6.74
C ILE A 53 -0.40 -18.01 7.13
N GLY A 54 0.65 -18.50 7.79
CA GLY A 54 1.80 -17.74 8.28
C GLY A 54 1.57 -17.09 9.63
N SER A 55 2.67 -16.73 10.31
CA SER A 55 2.64 -16.07 11.62
C SER A 55 2.49 -14.56 11.49
N CYS A 56 2.02 -13.93 12.57
CA CYS A 56 1.92 -12.50 12.72
C CYS A 56 2.94 -11.97 13.75
N ILE A 57 3.10 -10.66 13.83
CA ILE A 57 3.89 -10.00 14.88
C ILE A 57 3.01 -8.92 15.49
N PHE A 58 2.77 -9.03 16.81
CA PHE A 58 2.00 -8.05 17.56
C PHE A 58 2.88 -7.39 18.61
N TRP A 59 2.79 -6.07 18.72
CA TRP A 59 3.31 -5.35 19.87
C TRP A 59 2.19 -5.17 20.90
N LYS A 60 2.37 -5.79 22.06
CA LYS A 60 1.47 -5.66 23.19
C LYS A 60 1.88 -4.46 24.03
N THR A 61 0.97 -3.55 24.25
CA THR A 61 1.20 -2.31 24.98
C THR A 61 -0.03 -1.96 25.83
N ASN A 62 -0.02 -0.82 26.49
CA ASN A 62 -1.10 -0.35 27.34
C ASN A 62 -1.43 1.11 27.06
N LYS A 63 -2.58 1.55 27.56
CA LYS A 63 -3.08 2.92 27.43
C LYS A 63 -2.07 3.99 27.85
N LYS A 64 -1.34 3.76 28.94
CA LYS A 64 -0.36 4.70 29.48
C LYS A 64 0.77 4.94 28.46
N THR A 65 1.33 3.87 27.90
CA THR A 65 2.37 3.95 26.85
C THR A 65 1.84 4.62 25.60
N LEU A 66 0.66 4.23 25.12
CA LEU A 66 0.05 4.84 23.93
C LEU A 66 -0.20 6.34 24.10
N ASN A 67 -0.64 6.78 25.26
CA ASN A 67 -0.85 8.21 25.54
C ASN A 67 0.47 8.98 25.72
N ALA A 68 1.53 8.34 26.16
CA ALA A 68 2.86 8.95 26.31
C ALA A 68 3.57 9.10 24.96
N GLU A 69 3.59 8.04 24.16
CA GLU A 69 4.32 7.98 22.88
C GLU A 69 3.51 8.51 21.69
N LYS A 70 2.17 8.52 21.82
CA LYS A 70 1.22 9.03 20.80
C LYS A 70 1.49 8.54 19.38
N PRO A 71 1.67 7.22 19.17
CA PRO A 71 1.88 6.70 17.83
C PRO A 71 0.65 6.95 16.95
N ASN A 72 0.86 7.14 15.64
CA ASN A 72 -0.24 7.19 14.70
C ASN A 72 -0.78 5.78 14.47
N LEU A 73 -1.99 5.53 14.94
CA LEU A 73 -2.64 4.23 14.86
C LEU A 73 -3.96 4.32 14.08
N TYR A 74 -4.37 3.19 13.52
CA TYR A 74 -5.57 3.08 12.68
C TYR A 74 -6.38 1.84 13.05
N PHE A 75 -7.69 1.90 12.79
CA PHE A 75 -8.59 0.77 12.91
C PHE A 75 -8.52 -0.13 11.67
N PHE A 76 -8.83 -1.41 11.86
CA PHE A 76 -8.95 -2.36 10.77
C PHE A 76 -10.16 -2.07 9.89
N LEU A 77 -9.99 -2.19 8.58
CA LEU A 77 -11.10 -2.12 7.63
C LEU A 77 -12.01 -3.34 7.81
N ARG A 78 -13.30 -3.08 7.79
CA ARG A 78 -14.36 -4.08 7.80
C ARG A 78 -15.13 -4.07 6.48
N GLU A 79 -15.55 -2.89 6.05
CA GLU A 79 -16.15 -2.68 4.75
C GLU A 79 -15.10 -2.07 3.83
N PHE A 80 -14.73 -2.81 2.81
CA PHE A 80 -13.65 -2.40 1.92
C PHE A 80 -14.21 -2.01 0.56
N LYS A 81 -13.95 -0.79 0.14
CA LYS A 81 -14.21 -0.28 -1.20
C LYS A 81 -12.88 -0.02 -1.90
N ARG A 82 -12.58 -0.84 -2.91
CA ARG A 82 -11.29 -0.78 -3.61
C ARG A 82 -11.03 0.63 -4.16
N GLU A 83 -9.81 1.13 -3.99
CA GLU A 83 -9.34 2.47 -4.36
C GLU A 83 -9.92 3.64 -3.53
N GLU A 84 -10.95 3.43 -2.68
CA GLU A 84 -11.55 4.50 -1.88
C GLU A 84 -11.38 4.31 -0.38
N SER A 85 -11.40 3.05 0.12
CA SER A 85 -11.32 2.80 1.55
C SER A 85 -9.95 3.15 2.11
N LYS A 86 -9.96 3.93 3.18
CA LYS A 86 -8.81 4.22 4.02
C LYS A 86 -9.11 3.78 5.44
N ASN A 87 -8.08 3.30 6.13
CA ASN A 87 -8.21 2.98 7.54
C ASN A 87 -8.54 4.26 8.33
N GLU A 88 -9.56 4.19 9.18
CA GLU A 88 -9.93 5.28 10.07
C GLU A 88 -8.85 5.44 11.14
N LYS A 89 -8.43 6.68 11.39
CA LYS A 89 -7.43 6.99 12.41
C LYS A 89 -8.02 6.74 13.80
N ALA A 90 -7.31 5.99 14.63
CA ALA A 90 -7.65 5.84 16.04
C ALA A 90 -7.49 7.18 16.76
N SER A 91 -8.47 7.56 17.57
CA SER A 91 -8.43 8.81 18.34
C SER A 91 -7.25 8.80 19.31
N GLU A 92 -6.65 9.97 19.55
CA GLU A 92 -5.52 10.12 20.49
C GLU A 92 -5.88 9.78 21.95
N VAL A 93 -7.16 9.60 22.26
CA VAL A 93 -7.64 9.21 23.61
C VAL A 93 -8.14 7.78 23.54
N PHE A 94 -7.34 6.86 24.01
CA PHE A 94 -7.76 5.47 24.22
C PHE A 94 -8.65 5.38 25.45
N GLY A 95 -9.87 4.86 25.26
CA GLY A 95 -10.95 5.00 26.25
C GLY A 95 -10.79 4.16 27.50
N GLU A 96 -10.44 2.88 27.38
CA GLU A 96 -10.53 1.93 28.46
C GLU A 96 -9.15 1.40 28.89
N GLU A 97 -9.05 0.96 30.17
CA GLU A 97 -7.89 0.22 30.65
C GLU A 97 -7.88 -1.18 30.02
N GLY A 98 -6.71 -1.63 29.61
CA GLY A 98 -6.54 -2.94 28.99
C GLY A 98 -5.25 -3.06 28.19
N ASP A 99 -5.05 -4.28 27.67
CA ASP A 99 -3.96 -4.57 26.77
C ASP A 99 -4.36 -4.20 25.33
N TYR A 100 -3.54 -3.38 24.68
CA TYR A 100 -3.65 -3.04 23.27
C TYR A 100 -2.63 -3.84 22.48
N TYR A 101 -3.02 -4.27 21.29
CA TYR A 101 -2.18 -5.01 20.36
C TYR A 101 -2.02 -4.23 19.06
N ILE A 102 -0.79 -3.92 18.69
CA ILE A 102 -0.46 -3.24 17.45
C ILE A 102 0.09 -4.28 16.48
N VAL A 103 -0.58 -4.47 15.35
CA VAL A 103 -0.19 -5.48 14.36
C VAL A 103 0.96 -4.96 13.52
N LEU A 104 2.17 -5.44 13.79
CA LEU A 104 3.37 -5.08 13.05
C LEU A 104 3.54 -5.92 11.78
N ASP A 105 3.13 -7.18 11.78
CA ASP A 105 3.04 -8.02 10.59
C ASP A 105 1.78 -8.89 10.62
N GLY A 106 1.27 -9.24 9.43
CA GLY A 106 0.02 -9.99 9.26
C GLY A 106 -1.21 -9.13 8.98
N GLN A 107 -1.06 -7.83 8.82
CA GLN A 107 -2.15 -6.87 8.56
C GLN A 107 -3.09 -7.32 7.44
N GLN A 108 -2.57 -7.71 6.28
CA GLN A 108 -3.39 -8.09 5.12
C GLN A 108 -4.29 -9.28 5.45
N ARG A 109 -3.75 -10.27 6.17
CA ARG A 109 -4.48 -11.48 6.59
C ARG A 109 -5.59 -11.15 7.59
N ILE A 110 -5.28 -10.41 8.65
CA ILE A 110 -6.29 -10.00 9.66
C ILE A 110 -7.38 -9.13 9.02
N THR A 111 -7.01 -8.19 8.14
CA THR A 111 -7.99 -7.37 7.40
C THR A 111 -8.86 -8.24 6.50
N SER A 112 -8.29 -9.22 5.80
CA SER A 112 -9.03 -10.16 4.94
C SER A 112 -10.04 -10.98 5.73
N LEU A 113 -9.63 -11.50 6.90
CA LEU A 113 -10.55 -12.20 7.81
C LEU A 113 -11.68 -11.27 8.28
N ASN A 114 -11.38 -10.01 8.58
CA ASN A 114 -12.38 -9.05 9.04
C ASN A 114 -13.39 -8.70 7.94
N ILE A 115 -12.92 -8.49 6.70
CA ILE A 115 -13.76 -8.23 5.52
C ILE A 115 -14.68 -9.43 5.25
N ALA A 116 -14.13 -10.64 5.23
CA ALA A 116 -14.86 -11.85 4.88
C ALA A 116 -15.90 -12.28 5.93
N LEU A 117 -15.55 -12.15 7.23
CA LEU A 117 -16.36 -12.65 8.34
C LEU A 117 -17.32 -11.61 8.91
N TYR A 118 -16.99 -10.33 8.85
CA TYR A 118 -17.82 -9.27 9.45
C TYR A 118 -18.25 -8.18 8.49
N GLY A 119 -17.65 -8.12 7.31
CA GLY A 119 -17.82 -7.01 6.38
C GLY A 119 -18.22 -7.38 4.98
N SER A 120 -17.69 -6.62 4.04
CA SER A 120 -17.95 -6.76 2.60
C SER A 120 -16.80 -6.20 1.77
N TYR A 121 -16.76 -6.61 0.50
CA TYR A 121 -15.81 -6.13 -0.50
C TYR A 121 -16.58 -5.45 -1.64
N THR A 122 -16.30 -4.17 -1.88
CA THR A 122 -16.90 -3.39 -2.95
C THR A 122 -15.86 -3.07 -4.02
N CYS A 123 -16.16 -3.39 -5.27
CA CYS A 123 -15.31 -3.04 -6.39
C CYS A 123 -16.09 -2.38 -7.53
N TYR A 124 -15.38 -1.60 -8.32
CA TYR A 124 -15.93 -0.97 -9.50
C TYR A 124 -16.10 -2.00 -10.63
N LYS A 125 -17.32 -2.12 -11.14
CA LYS A 125 -17.63 -2.93 -12.32
C LYS A 125 -17.33 -2.11 -13.58
N GLY A 126 -16.07 -2.09 -14.00
CA GLY A 126 -15.58 -1.38 -15.18
C GLY A 126 -16.38 -1.66 -16.45
N GLY A 127 -16.11 -0.95 -17.53
CA GLY A 127 -16.70 -1.14 -18.85
C GLY A 127 -16.88 0.17 -19.62
N ARG A 128 -17.02 0.06 -20.93
CA ARG A 128 -17.17 1.21 -21.82
C ARG A 128 -18.43 2.03 -21.46
N GLY A 129 -18.28 3.34 -21.30
CA GLY A 129 -19.40 4.23 -20.98
C GLY A 129 -19.80 4.25 -19.48
N ARG A 130 -19.05 3.57 -18.58
CA ARG A 130 -19.29 3.60 -17.14
C ARG A 130 -18.35 4.59 -16.47
N SER A 131 -18.89 5.36 -15.50
CA SER A 131 -18.10 6.32 -14.72
C SER A 131 -17.90 5.81 -13.30
N LYS A 132 -16.68 5.97 -12.76
CA LYS A 132 -16.38 5.69 -11.34
C LYS A 132 -17.18 6.60 -10.38
N SER A 133 -17.65 7.75 -10.84
CA SER A 133 -18.49 8.65 -10.03
C SER A 133 -19.93 8.18 -9.86
N ASP A 134 -20.40 7.20 -10.64
CA ASP A 134 -21.75 6.68 -10.56
C ASP A 134 -21.81 5.48 -9.58
N PRO A 135 -22.49 5.61 -8.44
CA PRO A 135 -22.55 4.56 -7.40
C PRO A 135 -23.10 3.22 -7.90
N LYS A 136 -23.94 3.20 -8.95
CA LYS A 136 -24.53 1.96 -9.48
C LYS A 136 -23.52 0.99 -10.07
N TYR A 137 -22.32 1.47 -10.42
CA TYR A 137 -21.25 0.62 -10.95
C TYR A 137 -20.30 0.09 -9.88
N TRP A 138 -20.54 0.42 -8.61
CA TRP A 138 -19.82 -0.13 -7.47
C TRP A 138 -20.62 -1.29 -6.88
N ILE A 139 -20.09 -2.49 -7.00
CA ILE A 139 -20.77 -3.71 -6.63
C ILE A 139 -20.20 -4.23 -5.31
N THR A 140 -21.08 -4.33 -4.31
CA THR A 140 -20.74 -4.88 -2.99
C THR A 140 -20.99 -6.38 -2.98
N ARG A 141 -20.03 -7.13 -2.49
CA ARG A 141 -20.05 -8.58 -2.39
C ARG A 141 -19.63 -9.03 -1.00
N GLU A 142 -20.13 -10.19 -0.61
CA GLU A 142 -19.77 -10.89 0.62
C GLU A 142 -19.24 -12.28 0.26
N LEU A 143 -18.53 -12.94 1.18
CA LEU A 143 -17.93 -14.24 0.94
C LEU A 143 -18.96 -15.35 1.15
N TYR A 144 -19.05 -16.25 0.19
CA TYR A 144 -19.90 -17.42 0.21
C TYR A 144 -19.11 -18.69 -0.08
N TYR A 145 -19.56 -19.81 0.49
CA TYR A 145 -19.09 -21.16 0.20
C TYR A 145 -20.02 -21.79 -0.83
N ASN A 146 -19.48 -22.42 -1.86
CA ASN A 146 -20.21 -23.09 -2.93
C ASN A 146 -20.64 -24.49 -2.48
N LEU A 147 -21.92 -24.72 -2.30
CA LEU A 147 -22.48 -25.98 -1.86
C LEU A 147 -22.45 -27.08 -2.95
N ASP A 148 -22.25 -26.71 -4.21
CA ASP A 148 -22.12 -27.62 -5.34
C ASP A 148 -20.65 -27.82 -5.77
N TYR A 149 -19.68 -27.37 -4.96
CA TYR A 149 -18.26 -27.43 -5.30
C TYR A 149 -17.80 -28.84 -5.69
N TYR A 150 -18.12 -29.84 -4.88
CA TYR A 150 -17.72 -31.23 -5.13
C TYR A 150 -18.52 -31.93 -6.24
N LYS A 151 -19.77 -31.53 -6.52
CA LYS A 151 -20.53 -32.03 -7.64
C LYS A 151 -19.91 -31.65 -8.98
N ASN A 152 -19.36 -30.46 -9.03
CA ASN A 152 -18.69 -29.93 -10.21
C ASN A 152 -17.29 -30.52 -10.42
N GLU A 153 -16.69 -31.18 -9.42
CA GLU A 153 -15.41 -31.89 -9.58
C GLU A 153 -15.52 -33.24 -10.28
N GLU A 154 -16.70 -33.88 -10.24
CA GLU A 154 -16.95 -35.19 -10.84
C GLU A 154 -17.27 -35.11 -12.34
N ASP A 155 -17.65 -33.94 -12.87
CA ASP A 155 -17.94 -33.74 -14.29
C ASP A 155 -16.61 -33.69 -15.10
N GLU A 156 -16.37 -34.71 -15.93
CA GLU A 156 -15.16 -34.87 -16.77
C GLU A 156 -15.05 -33.81 -17.91
N GLU A 157 -16.14 -33.08 -18.23
CA GLU A 157 -16.13 -31.97 -19.19
C GLU A 157 -15.81 -30.64 -18.51
N LYS A 158 -14.58 -30.51 -17.97
CA LYS A 158 -14.14 -29.25 -17.35
C LYS A 158 -13.78 -28.23 -18.43
N ASP A 159 -14.36 -27.03 -18.27
CA ASP A 159 -13.83 -25.83 -18.89
C ASP A 159 -12.53 -25.46 -18.13
N ASP A 160 -11.36 -25.87 -18.69
CA ASP A 160 -10.05 -25.64 -18.09
C ASP A 160 -9.75 -24.15 -17.84
N GLU A 161 -10.50 -23.25 -18.49
CA GLU A 161 -10.35 -21.81 -18.32
C GLU A 161 -11.01 -21.25 -17.04
N ASN A 162 -11.94 -21.98 -16.40
CA ASN A 162 -12.69 -21.46 -15.24
C ASN A 162 -13.07 -22.56 -14.23
N PRO A 163 -12.13 -23.11 -13.46
CA PRO A 163 -12.40 -24.18 -12.52
C PRO A 163 -13.40 -23.76 -11.42
N PRO A 164 -14.22 -24.67 -10.91
CA PRO A 164 -15.16 -24.38 -9.83
C PRO A 164 -14.39 -23.88 -8.59
N LYS A 165 -14.89 -22.80 -7.98
CA LYS A 165 -14.29 -22.25 -6.77
C LYS A 165 -15.07 -22.70 -5.55
N ARG A 166 -14.36 -23.10 -4.48
CA ARG A 166 -14.98 -23.45 -3.20
C ARG A 166 -15.53 -22.22 -2.49
N PHE A 167 -14.83 -21.08 -2.58
CA PHE A 167 -15.23 -19.79 -2.03
C PHE A 167 -15.35 -18.75 -3.14
N SER A 168 -16.37 -17.88 -3.05
CA SER A 168 -16.54 -16.79 -4.01
C SER A 168 -17.17 -15.57 -3.34
N PHE A 169 -16.70 -14.39 -3.76
CA PHE A 169 -17.34 -13.13 -3.41
C PHE A 169 -18.53 -12.87 -4.34
N LEU A 170 -19.73 -12.93 -3.82
CA LEU A 170 -20.98 -12.81 -4.58
C LEU A 170 -21.82 -11.64 -4.06
N THR A 171 -22.66 -11.08 -4.95
CA THR A 171 -23.77 -10.24 -4.52
C THR A 171 -24.83 -11.11 -3.83
N LYS A 172 -25.70 -10.48 -3.05
CA LYS A 172 -26.84 -11.21 -2.44
C LYS A 172 -27.75 -11.82 -3.49
N GLU A 173 -27.90 -11.16 -4.64
CA GLU A 173 -28.73 -11.64 -5.75
C GLU A 173 -28.11 -12.88 -6.41
N ASP A 174 -26.80 -12.81 -6.75
CA ASP A 174 -26.10 -13.95 -7.35
C ASP A 174 -26.10 -15.16 -6.40
N ALA A 175 -25.91 -14.94 -5.10
CA ALA A 175 -25.92 -16.02 -4.11
C ALA A 175 -27.32 -16.65 -3.93
N ASN A 176 -28.40 -15.88 -4.06
CA ASN A 176 -29.78 -16.39 -3.99
C ASN A 176 -30.20 -17.16 -5.25
N ASN A 177 -29.56 -16.89 -6.39
CA ASN A 177 -29.82 -17.59 -7.66
C ASN A 177 -29.00 -18.88 -7.79
N GLY A 178 -28.12 -19.18 -6.84
CA GLY A 178 -27.31 -20.40 -6.82
C GLY A 178 -27.38 -21.10 -5.46
N ASN A 179 -26.56 -22.13 -5.30
CA ASN A 179 -26.50 -22.93 -4.08
C ASN A 179 -25.30 -22.56 -3.24
N TYR A 180 -25.44 -21.55 -2.37
CA TYR A 180 -24.34 -20.96 -1.63
C TYR A 180 -24.65 -20.80 -0.13
N TYR A 181 -23.64 -21.09 0.71
CA TYR A 181 -23.70 -20.83 2.15
C TYR A 181 -22.91 -19.56 2.48
N LYS A 182 -23.54 -18.61 3.16
CA LYS A 182 -22.89 -17.36 3.55
C LYS A 182 -21.89 -17.60 4.67
N VAL A 183 -20.59 -17.40 4.42
CA VAL A 183 -19.49 -17.77 5.32
C VAL A 183 -19.63 -17.13 6.71
N LYS A 184 -20.01 -15.87 6.79
CA LYS A 184 -20.17 -15.18 8.08
C LYS A 184 -21.23 -15.80 9.01
N ASN A 185 -22.13 -16.64 8.49
CA ASN A 185 -23.15 -17.28 9.30
C ASN A 185 -22.57 -18.27 10.32
N ILE A 186 -21.32 -18.77 10.11
CA ILE A 186 -20.64 -19.64 11.07
C ILE A 186 -20.38 -18.94 12.41
N LEU A 187 -20.32 -17.61 12.43
CA LEU A 187 -20.11 -16.84 13.66
C LEU A 187 -21.34 -16.79 14.60
N ALA A 188 -22.52 -17.18 14.08
CA ALA A 188 -23.76 -17.22 14.85
C ALA A 188 -23.84 -18.43 15.80
N PHE A 189 -22.94 -19.40 15.66
CA PHE A 189 -22.93 -20.61 16.45
C PHE A 189 -21.90 -20.52 17.59
N ASP A 190 -22.28 -21.07 18.74
CA ASP A 190 -21.41 -21.10 19.92
C ASP A 190 -20.49 -22.33 19.93
N ASP A 191 -20.93 -23.43 19.31
CA ASP A 191 -20.16 -24.66 19.20
C ASP A 191 -20.38 -25.37 17.86
N ASP A 192 -19.48 -26.28 17.50
CA ASP A 192 -19.49 -27.03 16.24
C ASP A 192 -20.70 -27.97 16.11
N ARG A 193 -21.22 -28.48 17.23
CA ARG A 193 -22.40 -29.37 17.26
C ARG A 193 -23.67 -28.60 16.91
N ALA A 194 -23.76 -27.33 17.35
CA ALA A 194 -24.88 -26.48 17.01
C ALA A 194 -24.89 -26.18 15.50
N LEU A 195 -23.72 -25.85 14.92
CA LEU A 195 -23.56 -25.71 13.48
C LEU A 195 -23.92 -27.00 12.75
N LEU A 196 -23.33 -28.14 13.13
CA LEU A 196 -23.55 -29.42 12.47
C LEU A 196 -25.04 -29.81 12.46
N ARG A 197 -25.78 -29.61 13.56
CA ARG A 197 -27.23 -29.85 13.62
C ARG A 197 -28.01 -29.04 12.58
N GLU A 198 -27.66 -27.76 12.41
CA GLU A 198 -28.32 -26.93 11.39
C GLU A 198 -27.94 -27.35 9.95
N LEU A 199 -26.69 -27.76 9.71
CA LEU A 199 -26.28 -28.25 8.40
C LEU A 199 -26.95 -29.57 8.02
N ILE A 200 -27.11 -30.51 8.98
CA ILE A 200 -27.87 -31.76 8.80
C ILE A 200 -29.33 -31.45 8.52
N LYS A 201 -29.96 -30.56 9.29
CA LYS A 201 -31.35 -30.16 9.11
C LYS A 201 -31.59 -29.47 7.76
N ALA A 202 -30.59 -28.72 7.26
CA ALA A 202 -30.62 -28.13 5.93
C ALA A 202 -30.43 -29.15 4.81
N GLY A 203 -30.05 -30.40 5.13
CA GLY A 203 -29.88 -31.46 4.13
C GLY A 203 -28.57 -31.40 3.34
N TYR A 204 -27.55 -30.72 3.87
CA TYR A 204 -26.25 -30.63 3.18
C TYR A 204 -25.52 -31.98 3.22
N GLU A 205 -24.73 -32.24 2.17
CA GLU A 205 -23.91 -33.46 2.06
C GLU A 205 -22.82 -33.50 3.14
N GLU A 206 -22.43 -34.70 3.56
CA GLU A 206 -21.44 -34.91 4.66
C GLU A 206 -20.11 -34.20 4.38
N ILE A 207 -19.65 -34.19 3.12
CA ILE A 207 -18.41 -33.54 2.73
C ILE A 207 -18.47 -32.02 2.96
N ILE A 208 -19.62 -31.40 2.69
CA ILE A 208 -19.89 -29.98 2.92
C ILE A 208 -19.99 -29.68 4.41
N GLN A 209 -20.69 -30.56 5.17
CA GLN A 209 -20.77 -30.45 6.62
C GLN A 209 -19.35 -30.45 7.24
N ASN A 210 -18.49 -31.37 6.79
CA ASN A 210 -17.10 -31.49 7.24
C ASN A 210 -16.29 -30.21 6.94
N ASP A 211 -16.42 -29.64 5.74
CA ASP A 211 -15.72 -28.42 5.38
C ASP A 211 -16.15 -27.21 6.24
N LEU A 212 -17.46 -27.02 6.40
CA LEU A 212 -18.00 -25.92 7.20
C LEU A 212 -17.68 -26.09 8.70
N CYS A 213 -17.69 -27.32 9.20
CA CYS A 213 -17.28 -27.61 10.59
C CYS A 213 -15.77 -27.38 10.77
N ARG A 214 -14.92 -27.75 9.80
CA ARG A 214 -13.48 -27.43 9.83
C ARG A 214 -13.27 -25.93 9.85
N LEU A 215 -13.95 -25.19 8.96
CA LEU A 215 -13.86 -23.73 8.90
C LEU A 215 -14.27 -23.12 10.25
N PHE A 216 -15.38 -23.59 10.84
CA PHE A 216 -15.83 -23.16 12.16
C PHE A 216 -14.73 -23.40 13.21
N SER A 217 -14.22 -24.64 13.30
CA SER A 217 -13.18 -25.00 14.24
C SER A 217 -11.95 -24.13 14.12
N ARG A 218 -11.43 -23.94 12.89
CA ARG A 218 -10.26 -23.08 12.61
C ARG A 218 -10.45 -21.63 13.03
N ILE A 219 -11.66 -21.09 12.87
CA ILE A 219 -11.95 -19.69 13.20
C ILE A 219 -12.18 -19.50 14.72
N HIS A 220 -12.78 -20.49 15.40
CA HIS A 220 -13.18 -20.39 16.79
C HIS A 220 -12.15 -20.95 17.78
N SER A 221 -11.34 -21.93 17.34
CA SER A 221 -10.34 -22.54 18.23
C SER A 221 -9.13 -21.64 18.41
N SER A 222 -8.58 -21.65 19.61
CA SER A 222 -7.27 -21.14 19.99
C SER A 222 -6.29 -22.30 20.17
N GLY A 223 -5.00 -22.03 20.32
CA GLY A 223 -3.98 -23.06 20.44
C GLY A 223 -3.59 -23.63 19.08
N SER A 224 -3.19 -24.91 19.03
CA SER A 224 -2.66 -25.57 17.82
C SER A 224 -3.64 -25.59 16.64
N ASP A 225 -4.93 -25.52 16.91
CA ASP A 225 -5.98 -25.53 15.89
C ASP A 225 -6.40 -24.13 15.43
N GLY A 226 -5.98 -23.09 16.16
CA GLY A 226 -6.21 -21.70 15.81
C GLY A 226 -5.41 -21.30 14.57
N ILE A 227 -5.84 -20.23 13.92
CA ILE A 227 -5.19 -19.74 12.69
C ILE A 227 -4.40 -18.44 12.90
N VAL A 228 -4.49 -17.81 14.05
CA VAL A 228 -3.75 -16.58 14.34
C VAL A 228 -2.60 -16.91 15.29
N HIS A 229 -1.47 -17.27 14.71
CA HIS A 229 -0.23 -17.47 15.43
C HIS A 229 0.58 -16.18 15.37
N TYR A 230 0.95 -15.61 16.52
CA TYR A 230 1.70 -14.37 16.52
C TYR A 230 2.85 -14.37 17.54
N TYR A 231 3.92 -13.71 17.16
CA TYR A 231 4.99 -13.38 18.08
C TYR A 231 4.60 -12.11 18.86
N CYS A 232 4.49 -12.24 20.18
CA CYS A 232 4.13 -11.13 21.06
C CYS A 232 5.39 -10.40 21.51
N ILE A 233 5.53 -9.13 21.11
CA ILE A 233 6.52 -8.21 21.64
C ILE A 233 5.87 -7.42 22.77
N SER A 234 6.49 -7.39 23.96
CA SER A 234 5.98 -6.62 25.12
C SER A 234 7.13 -5.92 25.83
N GLU A 235 6.79 -4.93 26.66
CA GLU A 235 7.73 -4.14 27.46
C GLU A 235 8.72 -3.27 26.65
N ASN A 236 8.50 -3.10 25.36
CA ASN A 236 9.32 -2.27 24.48
C ASN A 236 8.62 -0.94 24.21
N THR A 237 9.42 0.07 23.86
CA THR A 237 8.91 1.32 23.30
C THR A 237 8.38 1.09 21.89
N TYR A 238 7.62 2.06 21.36
CA TYR A 238 7.17 2.01 19.98
C TYR A 238 8.34 1.94 18.98
N ASP A 239 9.40 2.71 19.22
CA ASP A 239 10.60 2.71 18.37
C ASP A 239 11.29 1.34 18.36
N GLU A 240 11.43 0.68 19.51
CA GLU A 240 12.01 -0.66 19.59
C GLU A 240 11.14 -1.72 18.89
N ALA A 241 9.81 -1.61 19.02
CA ALA A 241 8.88 -2.48 18.31
C ALA A 241 8.97 -2.27 16.79
N LEU A 242 9.16 -1.03 16.32
CA LEU A 242 9.41 -0.70 14.92
C LEU A 242 10.74 -1.27 14.42
N ASP A 243 11.80 -1.19 15.21
CA ASP A 243 13.11 -1.77 14.84
C ASP A 243 13.01 -3.29 14.63
N ILE A 244 12.27 -3.99 15.48
CA ILE A 244 12.03 -5.43 15.33
C ILE A 244 11.24 -5.70 14.04
N PHE A 245 10.16 -4.94 13.81
CA PHE A 245 9.38 -5.03 12.58
C PHE A 245 10.24 -4.86 11.32
N VAL A 246 11.13 -3.86 11.30
CA VAL A 246 12.06 -3.61 10.19
C VAL A 246 12.97 -4.81 9.94
N ARG A 247 13.57 -5.35 11.00
CA ARG A 247 14.51 -6.48 10.90
C ARG A 247 13.82 -7.73 10.37
N VAL A 248 12.64 -8.05 10.86
CA VAL A 248 11.88 -9.23 10.43
C VAL A 248 11.43 -9.10 8.96
N ASN A 249 10.94 -7.92 8.57
CA ASN A 249 10.48 -7.68 7.21
C ASN A 249 11.64 -7.48 6.19
N SER A 250 12.87 -7.26 6.66
CA SER A 250 14.04 -7.13 5.76
C SER A 250 14.46 -8.45 5.11
N THR A 251 14.03 -9.59 5.64
CA THR A 251 14.37 -10.94 5.16
C THR A 251 13.29 -11.59 4.29
N GLY A 252 12.06 -11.01 4.24
CA GLY A 252 10.92 -11.49 3.45
C GLY A 252 10.59 -10.62 2.23
N ARG A 253 9.40 -10.79 1.67
CA ARG A 253 8.86 -9.94 0.59
C ARG A 253 8.78 -8.50 1.11
N LYS A 254 9.74 -7.70 0.68
CA LYS A 254 10.03 -6.32 1.12
C LYS A 254 8.74 -5.52 1.33
N LEU A 255 8.48 -5.07 2.55
CA LEU A 255 8.00 -3.71 2.71
C LEU A 255 8.89 -2.87 1.82
N SER A 256 8.31 -2.08 0.94
CA SER A 256 9.17 -1.26 0.10
C SER A 256 9.99 -0.41 1.07
N LYS A 257 11.28 -0.25 0.79
CA LYS A 257 12.13 0.64 1.60
C LYS A 257 11.47 2.00 1.80
N SER A 258 10.62 2.40 0.87
CA SER A 258 9.84 3.62 0.89
C SER A 258 8.72 3.65 1.92
N ASP A 259 8.07 2.54 2.25
CA ASP A 259 7.03 2.56 3.29
C ASP A 259 7.64 2.83 4.67
N LEU A 260 8.83 2.24 4.91
CA LEU A 260 9.58 2.50 6.13
C LEU A 260 10.09 3.94 6.18
N LEU A 261 10.70 4.42 5.08
CA LEU A 261 11.20 5.79 4.98
C LEU A 261 10.07 6.81 5.10
N PHE A 262 8.89 6.47 4.57
CA PHE A 262 7.69 7.27 4.70
C PHE A 262 7.26 7.41 6.16
N SER A 263 7.19 6.30 6.91
CA SER A 263 6.86 6.35 8.34
C SER A 263 7.86 7.20 9.12
N THR A 264 9.16 7.05 8.85
CA THR A 264 10.21 7.87 9.47
C THR A 264 10.03 9.37 9.15
N LEU A 265 9.65 9.72 7.92
CA LEU A 265 9.41 11.12 7.53
C LEU A 265 8.20 11.72 8.24
N ILE A 266 7.11 10.96 8.36
CA ILE A 266 5.85 11.45 8.96
C ILE A 266 5.82 11.33 10.48
N ASP A 267 6.73 10.58 11.09
CA ASP A 267 6.81 10.44 12.54
C ASP A 267 6.91 11.80 13.22
N GLY A 268 5.98 12.09 14.14
CA GLY A 268 5.83 13.42 14.78
C GLY A 268 5.41 14.56 13.84
N TRP A 269 5.05 14.31 12.57
CA TRP A 269 4.47 15.30 11.66
C TRP A 269 2.96 15.05 11.48
N LYS A 270 2.15 15.71 12.32
CA LYS A 270 0.71 15.48 12.46
C LYS A 270 -0.08 15.42 11.13
N GLU A 271 0.29 16.24 10.15
CA GLU A 271 -0.39 16.35 8.85
C GLU A 271 0.43 15.74 7.71
N GLY A 272 1.56 15.12 8.01
CA GLY A 272 2.55 14.70 7.01
C GLY A 272 2.01 13.69 6.00
N LYS A 273 1.29 12.68 6.48
CA LYS A 273 0.68 11.65 5.62
C LYS A 273 -0.34 12.27 4.66
N GLU A 274 -1.25 13.05 5.19
CA GLU A 274 -2.31 13.70 4.41
C GLU A 274 -1.73 14.67 3.38
N ASN A 275 -0.75 15.48 3.78
CA ASN A 275 -0.06 16.41 2.90
C ASN A 275 0.60 15.72 1.71
N ILE A 276 1.32 14.62 1.95
CA ILE A 276 2.00 13.84 0.92
C ILE A 276 0.99 13.17 -0.02
N GLU A 277 -0.03 12.51 0.53
CA GLU A 277 -1.07 11.83 -0.25
C GLU A 277 -1.89 12.82 -1.10
N ASN A 278 -2.28 13.95 -0.53
CA ASN A 278 -3.02 14.99 -1.26
C ASN A 278 -2.18 15.61 -2.37
N THR A 279 -0.88 15.81 -2.14
CA THR A 279 0.05 16.31 -3.17
C THR A 279 0.19 15.30 -4.32
N LEU A 280 0.36 14.02 -4.03
CA LEU A 280 0.41 12.97 -5.06
C LEU A 280 -0.92 12.87 -5.83
N LYS A 281 -2.04 12.88 -5.12
CA LYS A 281 -3.37 12.85 -5.74
C LYS A 281 -3.57 14.04 -6.66
N SER A 282 -3.20 15.24 -6.22
CA SER A 282 -3.28 16.46 -7.03
C SER A 282 -2.38 16.39 -8.26
N ALA A 283 -1.14 15.92 -8.12
CA ALA A 283 -0.22 15.74 -9.24
C ALA A 283 -0.74 14.71 -10.26
N ASN A 284 -1.19 13.56 -9.78
CA ASN A 284 -1.65 12.46 -10.61
C ASN A 284 -2.99 12.73 -11.32
N SER A 285 -3.79 13.68 -10.82
CA SER A 285 -5.06 14.08 -11.46
C SER A 285 -4.92 15.14 -12.56
N LYS A 286 -3.71 15.64 -12.81
CA LYS A 286 -3.47 16.66 -13.85
C LYS A 286 -3.43 16.07 -15.25
N GLY A 287 -3.94 16.82 -16.25
CA GLY A 287 -3.95 16.39 -17.66
C GLY A 287 -4.68 15.06 -17.87
N ASP A 288 -4.04 14.15 -18.62
CA ASP A 288 -4.56 12.79 -18.88
C ASP A 288 -4.23 11.80 -17.75
N SER A 289 -3.89 12.30 -16.57
CA SER A 289 -3.38 11.58 -15.42
C SER A 289 -1.91 11.18 -15.51
N PHE A 290 -1.26 11.17 -14.34
CA PHE A 290 0.10 10.67 -14.17
C PHE A 290 0.11 9.58 -13.11
N SER A 291 1.21 8.82 -13.00
CA SER A 291 1.37 7.71 -12.06
C SER A 291 2.58 7.92 -11.13
N PHE A 292 2.79 9.16 -10.66
CA PHE A 292 3.83 9.44 -9.67
C PHE A 292 3.60 8.62 -8.41
N SER A 293 4.60 7.82 -8.04
CA SER A 293 4.54 6.96 -6.86
C SER A 293 5.00 7.68 -5.60
N ARG A 294 4.71 7.08 -4.44
CA ARG A 294 5.25 7.54 -3.16
C ARG A 294 6.78 7.52 -3.15
N ASP A 295 7.39 6.48 -3.73
CA ASP A 295 8.85 6.34 -3.88
C ASP A 295 9.47 7.50 -4.66
N TYR A 296 8.80 7.89 -5.74
CA TYR A 296 9.24 9.07 -6.51
C TYR A 296 9.23 10.32 -5.63
N LEU A 297 8.11 10.58 -4.92
CA LEU A 297 8.01 11.79 -4.09
C LEU A 297 9.03 11.77 -2.94
N MET A 298 9.21 10.63 -2.27
CA MET A 298 10.22 10.49 -1.21
C MET A 298 11.64 10.78 -1.73
N ARG A 299 11.98 10.27 -2.91
CA ARG A 299 13.28 10.57 -3.55
C ARG A 299 13.39 12.03 -3.96
N LEU A 300 12.32 12.60 -4.51
CA LEU A 300 12.26 14.02 -4.84
C LEU A 300 12.53 14.90 -3.61
N LEU A 301 11.92 14.59 -2.46
CA LEU A 301 12.13 15.32 -1.22
C LEU A 301 13.60 15.30 -0.78
N LEU A 302 14.30 14.16 -0.92
CA LEU A 302 15.75 14.09 -0.66
C LEU A 302 16.55 14.97 -1.63
N VAL A 303 16.20 14.96 -2.91
CA VAL A 303 16.84 15.81 -3.94
C VAL A 303 16.68 17.28 -3.57
N LEU A 304 15.46 17.72 -3.22
CA LEU A 304 15.13 19.11 -2.87
C LEU A 304 15.74 19.54 -1.53
N ALA A 305 15.88 18.61 -0.58
CA ALA A 305 16.53 18.86 0.70
C ALA A 305 18.06 18.92 0.61
N ASP A 306 18.67 18.69 -0.56
CA ASP A 306 20.11 18.56 -0.77
C ASP A 306 20.73 17.36 -0.03
N ALA A 307 19.93 16.35 0.32
CA ALA A 307 20.33 15.13 1.01
C ALA A 307 20.85 14.04 0.04
N PRO A 308 21.44 12.94 0.53
CA PRO A 308 21.77 11.79 -0.30
C PRO A 308 20.53 11.25 -1.02
N THR A 309 20.62 10.99 -2.34
CA THR A 309 19.48 10.62 -3.20
C THR A 309 19.06 9.15 -3.07
N ASN A 310 19.81 8.37 -2.32
CA ASN A 310 19.48 6.97 -2.05
C ASN A 310 18.33 6.89 -1.04
N LEU A 311 17.30 6.10 -1.38
CA LEU A 311 16.22 5.80 -0.44
C LEU A 311 16.75 4.84 0.65
N LYS A 312 17.33 5.40 1.70
CA LYS A 312 17.84 4.73 2.89
C LYS A 312 17.41 5.50 4.14
N ILE A 313 17.29 4.82 5.27
CA ILE A 313 16.91 5.43 6.56
C ILE A 313 17.89 6.55 6.91
N GLU A 314 19.17 6.31 6.73
CA GLU A 314 20.24 7.28 7.03
C GLU A 314 20.12 8.58 6.18
N SER A 315 19.42 8.53 5.03
CA SER A 315 19.17 9.71 4.20
C SER A 315 18.06 10.61 4.76
N PHE A 316 17.20 10.08 5.64
CA PHE A 316 16.14 10.79 6.34
C PHE A 316 16.54 11.07 7.79
N ASP A 317 17.73 11.66 7.99
CA ASP A 317 18.15 12.09 9.31
C ASP A 317 17.25 13.23 9.85
N LYS A 318 17.34 13.50 11.15
CA LYS A 318 16.51 14.53 11.83
C LYS A 318 16.58 15.89 11.14
N LYS A 319 17.77 16.27 10.63
CA LYS A 319 18.00 17.55 9.95
C LYS A 319 17.28 17.59 8.59
N THR A 320 17.39 16.54 7.81
CA THR A 320 16.72 16.40 6.51
C THR A 320 15.19 16.40 6.68
N ILE A 321 14.68 15.63 7.64
CA ILE A 321 13.25 15.57 7.97
C ILE A 321 12.75 16.96 8.38
N GLN A 322 13.44 17.65 9.27
CA GLN A 322 13.05 18.98 9.73
C GLN A 322 13.01 19.98 8.56
N LYS A 323 14.03 19.96 7.69
CA LYS A 323 14.08 20.82 6.49
C LYS A 323 12.88 20.56 5.56
N ILE A 324 12.52 19.29 5.34
CA ILE A 324 11.37 18.92 4.50
C ILE A 324 10.06 19.44 5.11
N ARG A 325 9.86 19.28 6.41
CA ARG A 325 8.66 19.73 7.12
C ARG A 325 8.51 21.24 7.07
N ASP A 326 9.57 21.97 7.41
CA ASP A 326 9.55 23.43 7.48
C ASP A 326 9.28 24.06 6.11
N ASP A 327 9.77 23.45 5.04
CA ASP A 327 9.66 23.98 3.68
C ASP A 327 8.64 23.24 2.79
N TRP A 328 7.79 22.40 3.39
CA TRP A 328 6.83 21.55 2.66
C TRP A 328 6.00 22.32 1.62
N LYS A 329 5.54 23.52 1.98
CA LYS A 329 4.71 24.35 1.10
C LYS A 329 5.43 24.73 -0.20
N ASN A 330 6.72 25.05 -0.12
CA ASN A 330 7.52 25.40 -1.31
C ASN A 330 7.89 24.13 -2.12
N LEU A 331 8.22 23.03 -1.43
CA LEU A 331 8.55 21.75 -2.05
C LEU A 331 7.36 21.22 -2.86
N SER A 332 6.18 21.14 -2.25
CA SER A 332 4.96 20.67 -2.91
C SER A 332 4.52 21.57 -4.06
N LYS A 333 4.61 22.90 -3.89
CA LYS A 333 4.31 23.86 -4.95
C LYS A 333 5.25 23.70 -6.16
N ALA A 334 6.55 23.50 -5.94
CA ALA A 334 7.50 23.30 -7.03
C ALA A 334 7.19 22.02 -7.81
N PHE A 335 6.82 20.95 -7.12
CA PHE A 335 6.40 19.69 -7.76
C PHE A 335 5.13 19.88 -8.61
N ILE A 336 4.09 20.47 -8.07
CA ILE A 336 2.83 20.72 -8.80
C ILE A 336 3.08 21.63 -10.02
N ASN A 337 3.88 22.71 -9.89
CA ASN A 337 4.22 23.58 -11.01
C ASN A 337 4.94 22.82 -12.14
N MET A 338 5.81 21.88 -11.82
CA MET A 338 6.45 21.02 -12.82
C MET A 338 5.40 20.19 -13.54
N VAL A 339 4.49 19.53 -12.83
CA VAL A 339 3.44 18.70 -13.46
C VAL A 339 2.55 19.56 -14.38
N GLU A 340 2.12 20.74 -13.94
CA GLU A 340 1.35 21.68 -14.75
C GLU A 340 2.11 22.11 -16.02
N THR A 341 3.43 22.25 -15.91
CA THR A 341 4.27 22.55 -17.07
C THR A 341 4.32 21.38 -18.04
N LEU A 342 4.45 20.12 -17.55
CA LEU A 342 4.39 18.94 -18.42
C LEU A 342 3.08 18.91 -19.21
N VAL A 343 1.94 19.12 -18.56
CA VAL A 343 0.64 19.22 -19.22
C VAL A 343 0.63 20.33 -20.25
N SER A 344 1.13 21.53 -19.91
CA SER A 344 1.12 22.70 -20.80
C SER A 344 1.96 22.52 -22.06
N ILE A 345 2.95 21.62 -22.04
CA ILE A 345 3.79 21.28 -23.21
C ILE A 345 3.33 19.98 -23.88
N GLY A 346 2.16 19.46 -23.53
CA GLY A 346 1.54 18.30 -24.16
C GLY A 346 2.18 16.95 -23.80
N LEU A 347 2.85 16.85 -22.66
CA LEU A 347 3.40 15.58 -22.19
C LEU A 347 2.43 14.90 -21.24
N SER A 348 2.30 13.60 -21.40
CA SER A 348 1.46 12.71 -20.58
C SER A 348 2.29 11.59 -19.95
N ASP A 349 1.64 10.75 -19.14
CA ASP A 349 2.23 9.61 -18.47
C ASP A 349 3.00 8.68 -19.43
N GLY A 350 2.41 8.36 -20.57
CA GLY A 350 2.99 7.46 -21.56
C GLY A 350 4.31 7.93 -22.19
N PHE A 351 4.63 9.24 -22.10
CA PHE A 351 5.89 9.77 -22.56
C PHE A 351 7.05 9.54 -21.56
N LEU A 352 6.73 9.49 -20.27
CA LEU A 352 7.73 9.42 -19.21
C LEU A 352 8.17 7.98 -18.92
N THR A 353 9.16 7.47 -19.64
CA THR A 353 9.77 6.16 -19.35
C THR A 353 10.53 6.13 -18.01
N SER A 354 10.91 7.31 -17.48
CA SER A 354 11.47 7.48 -16.14
C SER A 354 11.05 8.82 -15.53
N TYR A 355 10.22 8.77 -14.50
CA TYR A 355 9.82 9.95 -13.72
C TYR A 355 11.00 10.70 -13.10
N ASN A 356 12.11 10.00 -12.78
CA ASN A 356 13.29 10.63 -12.18
C ASN A 356 13.88 11.76 -13.04
N ALA A 357 13.68 11.75 -14.36
CA ALA A 357 14.12 12.81 -15.25
C ALA A 357 13.41 14.16 -15.01
N THR A 358 12.26 14.16 -14.33
CA THR A 358 11.55 15.39 -13.99
C THR A 358 12.12 16.08 -12.74
N MET A 359 12.87 15.37 -11.90
CA MET A 359 13.39 15.91 -10.63
C MET A 359 14.34 17.10 -10.79
N PRO A 360 15.24 17.15 -11.77
CA PRO A 360 16.06 18.36 -12.01
C PRO A 360 15.22 19.59 -12.33
N ILE A 361 14.08 19.43 -13.01
CA ILE A 361 13.16 20.53 -13.33
C ILE A 361 12.49 21.02 -12.04
N VAL A 362 12.02 20.12 -11.17
CA VAL A 362 11.46 20.48 -9.87
C VAL A 362 12.50 21.20 -9.02
N TYR A 363 13.75 20.71 -9.01
CA TYR A 363 14.84 21.34 -8.27
C TYR A 363 15.11 22.77 -8.76
N PHE A 364 15.15 22.98 -10.08
CA PHE A 364 15.30 24.31 -10.68
C PHE A 364 14.18 25.27 -10.22
N ILE A 365 12.91 24.82 -10.27
CA ILE A 365 11.77 25.60 -9.79
C ILE A 365 11.88 25.92 -8.31
N TYR A 366 12.24 24.93 -7.51
CA TYR A 366 12.39 25.06 -6.05
C TYR A 366 13.48 26.07 -5.68
N LYS A 367 14.57 26.15 -6.46
CA LYS A 367 15.63 27.17 -6.30
C LYS A 367 15.22 28.55 -6.83
N GLY A 368 13.97 28.74 -7.23
CA GLY A 368 13.38 30.02 -7.64
C GLY A 368 13.41 30.26 -9.15
N GLY A 369 13.73 29.24 -9.94
CA GLY A 369 13.74 29.33 -11.40
C GLY A 369 12.32 29.44 -11.98
N LYS A 370 12.20 30.21 -13.05
CA LYS A 370 10.92 30.45 -13.78
C LYS A 370 10.90 29.61 -15.06
N ILE A 371 9.82 28.86 -15.27
CA ILE A 371 9.67 27.93 -16.41
C ILE A 371 8.46 28.26 -17.31
N ASN A 372 7.81 29.38 -17.09
CA ASN A 372 6.55 29.71 -17.79
C ASN A 372 6.75 30.31 -19.18
N SER A 373 7.99 30.69 -19.55
CA SER A 373 8.28 31.21 -20.90
C SER A 373 8.31 30.09 -21.96
N GLU A 374 7.90 30.38 -23.19
CA GLU A 374 7.94 29.41 -24.28
C GLU A 374 9.38 28.90 -24.56
N GLY A 375 10.39 29.75 -24.35
CA GLY A 375 11.79 29.35 -24.45
C GLY A 375 12.15 28.28 -23.40
N ALA A 376 11.79 28.49 -22.12
CA ALA A 376 12.04 27.51 -21.07
C ALA A 376 11.26 26.21 -21.30
N LYS A 377 10.02 26.27 -21.73
CA LYS A 377 9.21 25.11 -22.09
C LYS A 377 9.82 24.28 -23.23
N LYS A 378 10.35 24.96 -24.27
CA LYS A 378 11.07 24.31 -25.37
C LYS A 378 12.32 23.58 -24.88
N GLU A 379 13.10 24.20 -23.98
CA GLU A 379 14.31 23.61 -23.40
C GLU A 379 13.98 22.43 -22.46
N ILE A 380 12.91 22.53 -21.67
CA ILE A 380 12.40 21.41 -20.85
C ILE A 380 12.01 20.24 -21.73
N ARG A 381 11.30 20.48 -22.85
CA ARG A 381 10.93 19.40 -23.78
C ARG A 381 12.18 18.73 -24.37
N LYS A 382 13.19 19.50 -24.80
CA LYS A 382 14.47 18.97 -25.30
C LYS A 382 15.17 18.12 -24.22
N PHE A 383 15.30 18.65 -23.00
CA PHE A 383 15.91 17.95 -21.87
C PHE A 383 15.24 16.60 -21.59
N LEU A 384 13.91 16.58 -21.51
CA LEU A 384 13.15 15.36 -21.29
C LEU A 384 13.28 14.39 -22.47
N SER A 385 13.18 14.85 -23.71
CA SER A 385 13.31 13.99 -24.90
C SER A 385 14.67 13.29 -24.92
N ILE A 386 15.76 14.02 -24.72
CA ILE A 386 17.11 13.44 -24.64
C ILE A 386 17.24 12.50 -23.46
N SER A 387 16.72 12.89 -22.29
CA SER A 387 16.77 12.05 -21.09
C SER A 387 16.06 10.71 -21.26
N MET A 388 14.91 10.69 -21.95
CA MET A 388 14.15 9.47 -22.24
C MET A 388 14.84 8.63 -23.31
N ALA A 389 15.21 9.23 -24.44
CA ALA A 389 15.83 8.54 -25.57
C ALA A 389 17.16 7.87 -25.14
N LYS A 390 18.01 8.58 -24.42
CA LYS A 390 19.30 8.05 -23.91
C LYS A 390 19.16 7.29 -22.59
N ARG A 391 17.96 7.15 -22.01
CA ARG A 391 17.67 6.48 -20.73
C ARG A 391 18.59 6.95 -19.60
N LEU A 392 18.86 8.27 -19.53
CA LEU A 392 19.86 8.83 -18.60
C LEU A 392 19.50 8.63 -17.13
N PHE A 393 18.21 8.59 -16.79
CA PHE A 393 17.68 8.38 -15.43
C PHE A 393 17.16 6.95 -15.20
N GLY A 394 17.59 5.98 -16.00
CA GLY A 394 17.24 4.56 -15.87
C GLY A 394 18.10 3.86 -14.81
N VAL A 395 18.99 2.96 -15.27
CA VAL A 395 19.75 2.01 -14.40
C VAL A 395 20.61 2.69 -13.32
N ALA A 396 21.18 3.88 -13.57
CA ALA A 396 22.03 4.61 -12.62
C ALA A 396 21.39 5.93 -12.16
N SER A 397 20.09 5.91 -11.82
CA SER A 397 19.32 7.12 -11.52
C SER A 397 19.89 7.98 -10.39
N ASN A 398 20.52 7.38 -9.38
CA ASN A 398 21.14 8.14 -8.27
C ASN A 398 22.33 8.97 -8.71
N ASP A 399 23.15 8.45 -9.62
CA ASP A 399 24.29 9.19 -10.20
C ASP A 399 23.77 10.37 -11.03
N ALA A 400 22.78 10.13 -11.90
CA ALA A 400 22.16 11.17 -12.71
C ALA A 400 21.52 12.28 -11.87
N LEU A 401 20.82 11.93 -10.80
CA LEU A 401 20.21 12.90 -9.87
C LEU A 401 21.26 13.71 -9.11
N ARG A 402 22.32 13.07 -8.65
CA ARG A 402 23.42 13.75 -7.95
C ARG A 402 24.13 14.73 -8.87
N SER A 403 24.50 14.29 -10.08
CA SER A 403 25.27 15.09 -11.03
C SER A 403 24.46 16.27 -11.59
N THR A 404 23.20 16.05 -11.95
CA THR A 404 22.32 17.14 -12.40
C THR A 404 22.00 18.13 -11.29
N ARG A 405 21.82 17.68 -10.05
CA ARG A 405 21.67 18.57 -8.89
C ARG A 405 22.92 19.42 -8.68
N ALA A 406 24.11 18.84 -8.75
CA ALA A 406 25.37 19.58 -8.61
C ALA A 406 25.50 20.68 -9.67
N ALA A 407 25.17 20.39 -10.92
CA ALA A 407 25.14 21.38 -11.98
C ALA A 407 24.17 22.54 -11.68
N LEU A 408 22.96 22.23 -11.18
CA LEU A 408 21.96 23.22 -10.81
C LEU A 408 22.33 24.02 -9.54
N GLN A 409 23.11 23.46 -8.62
CA GLN A 409 23.62 24.18 -7.45
C GLN A 409 24.63 25.26 -7.84
N SER A 410 25.39 25.04 -8.92
CA SER A 410 26.34 26.00 -9.45
C SER A 410 25.68 27.05 -10.36
N TYR A 411 24.39 26.88 -10.68
CA TYR A 411 23.66 27.73 -11.63
C TYR A 411 22.73 28.69 -10.88
N ASP A 412 22.75 29.98 -11.25
CA ASP A 412 21.83 30.96 -10.67
C ASP A 412 20.43 30.80 -11.28
N CYS A 413 19.68 29.85 -10.73
CA CYS A 413 18.31 29.54 -11.19
C CYS A 413 17.34 30.71 -11.11
N LYS A 414 17.56 31.68 -10.21
CA LYS A 414 16.68 32.84 -10.05
C LYS A 414 16.81 33.84 -11.18
N LYS A 415 18.03 34.02 -11.69
CA LYS A 415 18.34 35.02 -12.72
C LYS A 415 18.30 34.47 -14.13
N ASN A 416 18.62 33.19 -14.29
CA ASN A 416 18.79 32.59 -15.61
C ASN A 416 17.67 31.59 -15.92
N PRO A 417 17.30 31.43 -17.22
CA PRO A 417 16.26 30.47 -17.65
C PRO A 417 16.77 29.02 -17.54
N PHE A 418 15.84 28.07 -17.52
CA PHE A 418 16.18 26.67 -17.71
C PHE A 418 16.63 26.43 -19.15
N VAL A 419 17.85 25.94 -19.35
CA VAL A 419 18.42 25.61 -20.65
C VAL A 419 19.16 24.28 -20.57
N LEU A 420 19.14 23.50 -21.65
CA LEU A 420 19.80 22.19 -21.69
C LEU A 420 21.31 22.26 -21.42
N SER A 421 21.94 23.34 -21.85
CA SER A 421 23.39 23.56 -21.66
C SER A 421 23.86 23.62 -20.23
N ILE A 422 22.97 23.74 -19.25
CA ILE A 422 23.30 23.57 -17.81
C ILE A 422 24.00 22.22 -17.55
N PHE A 423 23.66 21.22 -18.36
CA PHE A 423 24.13 19.85 -18.20
C PHE A 423 25.24 19.43 -19.19
N ASP A 424 25.79 20.37 -19.97
CA ASP A 424 26.83 20.07 -20.99
C ASP A 424 28.11 19.47 -20.40
N SER A 425 28.43 19.82 -19.16
CA SER A 425 29.60 19.29 -18.43
C SER A 425 29.29 18.02 -17.63
N VAL A 426 28.03 17.58 -17.63
CA VAL A 426 27.62 16.40 -16.83
C VAL A 426 27.95 15.15 -17.61
N THR A 427 28.82 14.31 -17.02
CA THR A 427 29.08 12.94 -17.50
C THR A 427 28.59 11.97 -16.45
N LEU A 428 27.73 11.03 -16.87
CA LEU A 428 27.14 10.00 -16.04
C LEU A 428 27.92 8.68 -16.15
N THR A 429 27.65 7.75 -15.25
CA THR A 429 28.22 6.41 -15.28
C THR A 429 28.05 5.77 -16.66
N GLY A 430 29.13 5.22 -17.22
CA GLY A 430 29.16 4.67 -18.58
C GLY A 430 29.33 5.74 -19.67
N ASN A 431 29.93 6.88 -19.32
CA ASN A 431 30.24 8.00 -20.24
C ASN A 431 29.00 8.61 -20.93
N ARG A 432 27.81 8.43 -20.35
CA ARG A 432 26.57 9.00 -20.90
C ARG A 432 26.47 10.50 -20.61
N THR A 433 26.08 11.27 -21.61
CA THR A 433 25.98 12.73 -21.54
C THR A 433 24.64 13.22 -22.05
N PHE A 434 24.30 14.49 -21.78
CA PHE A 434 23.11 15.16 -22.32
C PHE A 434 23.33 15.72 -23.73
N LYS A 435 24.54 15.59 -24.31
CA LYS A 435 24.82 15.95 -25.69
C LYS A 435 24.26 14.88 -26.62
N VAL A 436 23.71 15.32 -27.75
CA VAL A 436 23.29 14.45 -28.87
C VAL A 436 24.44 14.32 -29.85
N GLU A 437 24.88 13.10 -30.10
CA GLU A 437 25.93 12.76 -31.08
C GLU A 437 25.32 12.10 -32.31
N GLU A 438 26.02 12.07 -33.44
CA GLU A 438 25.53 11.42 -34.65
C GLU A 438 25.14 9.94 -34.44
N THR A 439 25.92 9.23 -33.63
CA THR A 439 25.64 7.83 -33.24
C THR A 439 24.33 7.63 -32.45
N ASP A 440 23.85 8.66 -31.77
CA ASP A 440 22.55 8.61 -31.09
C ASP A 440 21.40 8.65 -32.11
N ILE A 441 21.58 9.41 -33.21
CA ILE A 441 20.56 9.56 -34.24
C ILE A 441 20.39 8.27 -35.02
N ASP A 442 21.46 7.59 -35.34
CA ASP A 442 21.44 6.30 -36.06
C ASP A 442 20.77 5.18 -35.21
N TYR A 443 20.82 5.30 -33.91
CA TYR A 443 20.15 4.36 -32.97
C TYR A 443 18.64 4.63 -32.80
N TRP A 444 18.21 5.89 -33.08
CA TRP A 444 16.80 6.29 -32.87
C TRP A 444 15.97 6.22 -34.17
N LEU A 445 16.62 6.07 -35.33
CA LEU A 445 15.99 5.82 -36.63
C LEU A 445 15.88 4.31 -36.87
#